data_3a07bb7dff3aa093adef9ec933a35628
#
_entry.id   3a07bb7dff3aa093adef9ec933a35628
#
_cell.length_a   1.000
_cell.length_b   1.000
_cell.length_c   1.000
_cell.angle_alpha   90.00
_cell.angle_beta   90.00
_cell.angle_gamma   90.00
#
_symmetry.space_group_name_H-M   'P 1'
#
loop_
_entity.id
_entity.type
_entity.pdbx_description
1 polymer ?
#
loop_
_entity_poly.entity_id
_entity_poly.type
_entity_poly.pdbx_seq_one_letter_code
_entity_poly.pdbx_strand_id
1 'polypeptide(L)'
;MQPEWHLVCATLHRSGEDDVRYRGTADEPVPPTVLKILTEQCGYTFVTPEDFRGNMTAAKLEFYGGETYTADKADLPALQKMLTNARAYGSGASCGFGAKLTVTFDDGRTVSVLKGTDSCASFMFGSWNTAMVSDSENEQFWQMFGVPFDG
;
A
#
# COMPACT_ATOMS: atom_id res chain seq x y z
N MET A 1 1.63 -4.11 -18.03
CA MET A 1 0.83 -5.02 -17.20
C MET A 1 1.50 -5.24 -15.86
N GLN A 2 0.76 -5.31 -14.78
CA GLN A 2 1.30 -5.49 -13.42
C GLN A 2 0.76 -6.80 -12.82
N PRO A 3 1.20 -7.96 -13.31
CA PRO A 3 0.64 -9.25 -12.87
C PRO A 3 0.85 -9.50 -11.38
N GLU A 4 1.90 -8.94 -10.79
CA GLU A 4 2.23 -9.11 -9.39
C GLU A 4 1.26 -8.41 -8.43
N TRP A 5 0.41 -7.52 -8.95
CA TRP A 5 -0.57 -6.78 -8.15
C TRP A 5 -1.95 -7.43 -8.14
N HIS A 6 -2.01 -8.73 -8.31
CA HIS A 6 -3.24 -9.51 -8.20
C HIS A 6 -3.31 -10.21 -6.85
N LEU A 7 -4.52 -10.31 -6.31
CA LEU A 7 -4.77 -11.16 -5.15
C LEU A 7 -4.87 -12.60 -5.63
N VAL A 8 -3.86 -13.42 -5.31
CA VAL A 8 -3.77 -14.81 -5.78
C VAL A 8 -4.16 -15.85 -4.73
N CYS A 9 -4.37 -15.43 -3.49
CA CYS A 9 -4.75 -16.34 -2.41
C CYS A 9 -5.66 -15.61 -1.43
N ALA A 10 -6.74 -16.25 -1.04
CA ALA A 10 -7.64 -15.75 0.00
C ALA A 10 -8.18 -16.91 0.81
N THR A 11 -8.30 -16.72 2.13
CA THR A 11 -8.95 -17.69 3.01
C THR A 11 -10.16 -17.01 3.63
N LEU A 12 -11.33 -17.62 3.44
CA LEU A 12 -12.57 -17.14 4.04
C LEU A 12 -12.90 -18.03 5.24
N HIS A 13 -13.11 -17.41 6.39
CA HIS A 13 -13.49 -18.09 7.61
C HIS A 13 -14.94 -17.77 7.95
N ARG A 14 -15.72 -18.79 8.23
CA ARG A 14 -17.10 -18.67 8.71
C ARG A 14 -17.26 -19.44 10.01
N SER A 15 -17.84 -18.77 10.99
CA SER A 15 -18.04 -19.38 12.30
C SER A 15 -18.85 -20.70 12.19
N GLY A 16 -18.31 -21.77 12.76
CA GLY A 16 -18.96 -23.07 12.76
C GLY A 16 -18.78 -23.90 11.50
N GLU A 17 -17.99 -23.43 10.54
CA GLU A 17 -17.69 -24.14 9.29
C GLU A 17 -16.19 -24.18 9.06
N ASP A 18 -15.76 -25.09 8.17
CA ASP A 18 -14.36 -25.14 7.74
C ASP A 18 -13.98 -23.92 6.92
N ASP A 19 -12.72 -23.49 7.04
CA ASP A 19 -12.20 -22.40 6.24
C ASP A 19 -12.23 -22.76 4.75
N VAL A 20 -12.59 -21.80 3.92
CA VAL A 20 -12.53 -21.93 2.47
C VAL A 20 -11.35 -21.13 1.98
N ARG A 21 -10.42 -21.80 1.30
CA ARG A 21 -9.23 -21.16 0.75
C ARG A 21 -9.34 -21.07 -0.77
N TYR A 22 -9.18 -19.86 -1.26
CA TYR A 22 -9.08 -19.60 -2.69
C TYR A 22 -7.62 -19.36 -3.04
N ARG A 23 -7.11 -20.10 -4.01
CA ARG A 23 -5.72 -19.93 -4.49
C ARG A 23 -5.76 -19.82 -5.99
N GLY A 24 -5.13 -18.79 -6.53
CA GLY A 24 -4.92 -18.61 -7.94
C GLY A 24 -3.45 -18.47 -8.26
N THR A 25 -3.16 -18.05 -9.47
CA THR A 25 -1.83 -17.70 -9.94
C THR A 25 -1.87 -16.29 -10.50
N ALA A 26 -0.72 -15.77 -10.96
CA ALA A 26 -0.71 -14.47 -11.63
C ALA A 26 -1.58 -14.47 -12.90
N ASP A 27 -1.68 -15.62 -13.57
CA ASP A 27 -2.51 -15.78 -14.77
C ASP A 27 -3.97 -16.05 -14.43
N GLU A 28 -4.24 -16.66 -13.27
CA GLU A 28 -5.58 -17.00 -12.79
C GLU A 28 -5.74 -16.44 -11.36
N PRO A 29 -5.94 -15.14 -11.23
CA PRO A 29 -6.09 -14.52 -9.91
C PRO A 29 -7.39 -14.92 -9.23
N VAL A 30 -7.53 -14.56 -7.96
CA VAL A 30 -8.78 -14.79 -7.20
C VAL A 30 -9.96 -14.19 -7.98
N PRO A 31 -11.06 -14.95 -8.14
CA PRO A 31 -12.19 -14.50 -8.96
C PRO A 31 -12.77 -13.15 -8.50
N PRO A 32 -13.28 -12.32 -9.42
CA PRO A 32 -13.88 -11.04 -9.08
C PRO A 32 -15.01 -11.10 -8.06
N THR A 33 -15.79 -12.20 -8.08
CA THR A 33 -16.86 -12.40 -7.08
C THR A 33 -16.31 -12.54 -5.67
N VAL A 34 -15.16 -13.20 -5.51
CA VAL A 34 -14.50 -13.33 -4.21
C VAL A 34 -13.93 -11.98 -3.76
N LEU A 35 -13.31 -11.23 -4.67
CA LEU A 35 -12.82 -9.88 -4.38
C LEU A 35 -13.95 -8.97 -3.92
N LYS A 36 -15.11 -9.06 -4.56
CA LYS A 36 -16.29 -8.27 -4.18
C LYS A 36 -16.75 -8.59 -2.76
N ILE A 37 -16.80 -9.88 -2.40
CA ILE A 37 -17.14 -10.29 -1.04
C ILE A 37 -16.13 -9.73 -0.02
N LEU A 38 -14.85 -9.85 -0.32
CA LEU A 38 -13.79 -9.35 0.56
C LEU A 38 -13.89 -7.83 0.77
N THR A 39 -14.16 -7.07 -0.29
CA THR A 39 -14.24 -5.61 -0.19
C THR A 39 -15.53 -5.14 0.45
N GLU A 40 -16.68 -5.69 0.07
CA GLU A 40 -17.99 -5.22 0.52
C GLU A 40 -18.41 -5.77 1.88
N GLN A 41 -18.08 -7.02 2.17
CA GLN A 41 -18.54 -7.68 3.39
C GLN A 41 -17.48 -7.83 4.46
N CYS A 42 -16.20 -7.95 4.08
CA CYS A 42 -15.10 -8.16 5.01
C CYS A 42 -14.26 -6.90 5.24
N GLY A 43 -14.58 -5.80 4.59
CA GLY A 43 -13.82 -4.54 4.73
C GLY A 43 -12.42 -4.59 4.17
N TYR A 44 -12.13 -5.52 3.26
CA TYR A 44 -10.82 -5.65 2.61
C TYR A 44 -10.60 -4.48 1.66
N THR A 45 -9.45 -3.83 1.75
CA THR A 45 -9.07 -2.76 0.82
C THR A 45 -8.06 -3.28 -0.19
N PHE A 46 -8.25 -2.91 -1.44
CA PHE A 46 -7.37 -3.31 -2.54
C PHE A 46 -6.84 -2.06 -3.23
N VAL A 47 -5.55 -1.79 -3.05
CA VAL A 47 -4.87 -0.62 -3.61
C VAL A 47 -3.69 -1.11 -4.43
N THR A 48 -3.47 -0.51 -5.59
CA THR A 48 -2.35 -0.82 -6.47
C THR A 48 -1.59 0.45 -6.84
N PRO A 49 -0.39 0.34 -7.43
CA PRO A 49 0.32 1.52 -7.93
C PRO A 49 -0.47 2.35 -8.94
N GLU A 50 -1.38 1.72 -9.70
CA GLU A 50 -2.22 2.42 -10.66
C GLU A 50 -3.11 3.47 -9.99
N ASP A 51 -3.50 3.25 -8.73
CA ASP A 51 -4.33 4.18 -7.99
C ASP A 51 -3.61 5.51 -7.69
N PHE A 52 -2.30 5.54 -7.83
CA PHE A 52 -1.49 6.74 -7.62
C PHE A 52 -1.26 7.55 -8.89
N ARG A 53 -1.88 7.18 -9.99
CA ARG A 53 -1.86 7.98 -11.22
C ARG A 53 -2.83 9.15 -11.11
N GLY A 54 -2.50 10.24 -11.76
CA GLY A 54 -3.29 11.45 -11.74
C GLY A 54 -2.46 12.61 -11.21
N ASN A 55 -3.12 13.71 -10.85
CA ASN A 55 -2.45 14.90 -10.37
C ASN A 55 -2.52 14.98 -8.85
N MET A 56 -1.41 14.63 -8.19
CA MET A 56 -1.30 14.68 -6.73
C MET A 56 -1.23 16.13 -6.26
N THR A 57 -2.05 16.50 -5.29
CA THR A 57 -2.08 17.85 -4.74
C THR A 57 -1.53 17.93 -3.33
N ALA A 58 -1.56 16.81 -2.58
CA ALA A 58 -1.04 16.78 -1.21
C ALA A 58 -0.69 15.35 -0.81
N ALA A 59 0.24 15.23 0.12
CA ALA A 59 0.59 13.95 0.74
C ALA A 59 0.85 14.18 2.23
N LYS A 60 0.19 13.37 3.06
CA LYS A 60 0.25 13.46 4.52
C LYS A 60 0.67 12.11 5.11
N LEU A 61 1.63 12.14 6.01
CA LEU A 61 2.12 10.96 6.72
C LEU A 61 1.70 11.06 8.19
N GLU A 62 0.98 10.07 8.67
CA GLU A 62 0.49 10.01 10.04
C GLU A 62 1.04 8.78 10.75
N PHE A 63 1.80 9.00 11.82
CA PHE A 63 2.26 7.91 12.67
C PHE A 63 1.16 7.52 13.67
N TYR A 64 1.10 6.26 14.02
CA TYR A 64 0.12 5.78 15.01
C TYR A 64 0.33 6.40 16.39
N GLY A 65 1.52 6.94 16.67
CA GLY A 65 1.79 7.72 17.88
C GLY A 65 1.19 9.12 17.89
N GLY A 66 0.59 9.56 16.79
CA GLY A 66 -0.07 10.86 16.67
C GLY A 66 0.72 11.92 15.90
N GLU A 67 1.97 11.65 15.57
CA GLU A 67 2.81 12.60 14.82
C GLU A 67 2.34 12.66 13.36
N THR A 68 2.35 13.85 12.79
CA THR A 68 1.88 14.10 11.43
C THR A 68 2.90 14.94 10.66
N TYR A 69 3.15 14.56 9.42
CA TYR A 69 4.06 15.25 8.53
C TYR A 69 3.41 15.43 7.15
N THR A 70 3.80 16.48 6.45
CA THR A 70 3.28 16.79 5.11
C THR A 70 4.46 16.99 4.16
N ALA A 71 4.38 16.39 2.98
CA ALA A 71 5.41 16.59 1.95
C ALA A 71 5.24 17.96 1.27
N ASP A 72 6.34 18.55 0.86
CA ASP A 72 6.30 19.76 0.04
C ASP A 72 5.74 19.43 -1.35
N LYS A 73 5.05 20.38 -1.96
CA LYS A 73 4.51 20.20 -3.30
C LYS A 73 5.57 19.87 -4.33
N ALA A 74 6.78 20.40 -4.15
CA ALA A 74 7.90 20.14 -5.04
C ALA A 74 8.33 18.66 -5.04
N ASP A 75 8.04 17.93 -3.97
CA ASP A 75 8.43 16.52 -3.81
C ASP A 75 7.34 15.56 -4.31
N LEU A 76 6.14 16.04 -4.60
CA LEU A 76 5.03 15.18 -5.02
C LEU A 76 5.34 14.37 -6.28
N PRO A 77 5.98 14.93 -7.34
CA PRO A 77 6.33 14.12 -8.51
C PRO A 77 7.26 12.95 -8.19
N ALA A 78 8.24 13.16 -7.31
CA ALA A 78 9.16 12.10 -6.91
C ALA A 78 8.45 11.03 -6.08
N LEU A 79 7.56 11.44 -5.18
CA LEU A 79 6.73 10.52 -4.40
C LEU A 79 5.82 9.70 -5.31
N GLN A 80 5.17 10.34 -6.28
CA GLN A 80 4.31 9.66 -7.24
C GLN A 80 5.07 8.61 -8.03
N LYS A 81 6.27 8.95 -8.50
CA LYS A 81 7.12 8.02 -9.22
C LYS A 81 7.47 6.81 -8.37
N MET A 82 7.82 7.03 -7.10
CA MET A 82 8.13 5.96 -6.16
C MET A 82 6.94 5.02 -5.98
N LEU A 83 5.73 5.56 -5.78
CA LEU A 83 4.54 4.76 -5.56
C LEU A 83 4.08 4.03 -6.83
N THR A 84 4.16 4.66 -8.00
CA THR A 84 3.76 4.03 -9.25
C THR A 84 4.75 2.98 -9.73
N ASN A 85 6.01 3.05 -9.30
CA ASN A 85 7.05 2.09 -9.64
C ASN A 85 7.31 1.06 -8.54
N ALA A 86 6.57 1.10 -7.44
CA ALA A 86 6.74 0.15 -6.34
C ALA A 86 6.51 -1.28 -6.83
N ARG A 87 7.34 -2.20 -6.36
CA ARG A 87 7.30 -3.60 -6.78
C ARG A 87 6.61 -4.45 -5.72
N ALA A 88 5.66 -5.26 -6.14
CA ALA A 88 5.03 -6.21 -5.24
C ALA A 88 6.05 -7.21 -4.72
N TYR A 89 6.07 -7.38 -3.41
CA TYR A 89 6.92 -8.34 -2.73
C TYR A 89 6.16 -9.63 -2.38
N GLY A 90 4.84 -9.55 -2.41
CA GLY A 90 3.97 -10.63 -1.97
C GLY A 90 3.35 -10.31 -0.60
N SER A 91 2.69 -11.29 -0.02
CA SER A 91 2.11 -11.16 1.30
C SER A 91 3.09 -11.66 2.36
N GLY A 92 3.01 -11.11 3.57
CA GLY A 92 3.68 -11.66 4.73
C GLY A 92 5.06 -11.11 5.05
N ALA A 93 5.38 -9.94 4.53
CA ALA A 93 6.55 -9.22 5.06
C ALA A 93 6.30 -8.90 6.54
N SER A 94 7.27 -9.23 7.39
CA SER A 94 7.18 -9.00 8.84
C SER A 94 7.68 -7.60 9.22
N CYS A 95 7.46 -6.62 8.35
CA CYS A 95 7.83 -5.23 8.60
C CYS A 95 6.85 -4.57 9.56
N GLY A 96 7.34 -3.68 10.40
CA GLY A 96 6.50 -2.85 11.26
C GLY A 96 5.91 -1.68 10.48
N PHE A 97 4.61 -1.71 10.21
CA PHE A 97 3.91 -0.63 9.50
C PHE A 97 3.33 0.35 10.52
N GLY A 98 4.14 1.31 10.95
CA GLY A 98 3.78 2.25 12.03
C GLY A 98 3.24 3.59 11.55
N ALA A 99 3.09 3.80 10.25
CA ALA A 99 2.59 5.06 9.71
C ALA A 99 1.65 4.83 8.54
N LYS A 100 0.78 5.81 8.29
CA LYS A 100 -0.18 5.81 7.19
C LYS A 100 0.11 6.99 6.29
N LEU A 101 0.30 6.74 5.01
CA LEU A 101 0.46 7.76 3.99
C LEU A 101 -0.88 7.97 3.29
N THR A 102 -1.38 9.19 3.28
CA THR A 102 -2.60 9.56 2.54
C THR A 102 -2.23 10.57 1.48
N VAL A 103 -2.58 10.25 0.23
CA VAL A 103 -2.34 11.10 -0.93
C VAL A 103 -3.68 11.65 -1.42
N THR A 104 -3.73 12.94 -1.69
CA THR A 104 -4.91 13.63 -2.25
C THR A 104 -4.63 14.02 -3.68
N PHE A 105 -5.63 13.85 -4.54
CA PHE A 105 -5.59 14.20 -5.97
C PHE A 105 -6.51 15.39 -6.26
N ASP A 106 -6.29 16.04 -7.39
CA ASP A 106 -7.03 17.23 -7.79
C ASP A 106 -8.52 16.97 -8.07
N ASP A 107 -8.88 15.72 -8.33
CA ASP A 107 -10.29 15.30 -8.48
C ASP A 107 -10.99 15.02 -7.14
N GLY A 108 -10.34 15.28 -6.01
CA GLY A 108 -10.88 15.03 -4.68
C GLY A 108 -10.69 13.61 -4.15
N ARG A 109 -10.16 12.71 -4.96
CA ARG A 109 -9.89 11.33 -4.57
C ARG A 109 -8.73 11.28 -3.59
N THR A 110 -8.81 10.38 -2.60
CA THR A 110 -7.70 10.10 -1.68
C THR A 110 -7.34 8.63 -1.74
N VAL A 111 -6.04 8.33 -1.63
CA VAL A 111 -5.54 6.95 -1.61
C VAL A 111 -4.58 6.83 -0.44
N SER A 112 -4.72 5.78 0.34
CA SER A 112 -3.88 5.54 1.52
C SER A 112 -3.13 4.23 1.41
N VAL A 113 -1.89 4.23 1.89
CA VAL A 113 -1.06 3.03 2.07
C VAL A 113 -0.39 3.10 3.43
N LEU A 114 0.00 1.96 3.97
CA LEU A 114 0.82 1.93 5.18
C LEU A 114 2.29 2.01 4.81
N LYS A 115 3.10 2.61 5.68
CA LYS A 115 4.54 2.75 5.47
C LYS A 115 5.29 1.98 6.56
N GLY A 116 6.26 1.17 6.13
CA GLY A 116 7.18 0.52 7.05
C GLY A 116 8.02 1.54 7.80
N THR A 117 8.02 1.46 9.12
CA THR A 117 8.73 2.40 9.99
C THR A 117 9.96 1.80 10.65
N ASP A 118 10.21 0.52 10.42
CA ASP A 118 11.44 -0.15 10.83
C ASP A 118 12.46 -0.11 9.68
N SER A 119 13.44 -0.99 9.69
CA SER A 119 14.46 -1.04 8.65
C SER A 119 13.96 -1.53 7.29
N CYS A 120 12.68 -1.93 7.18
CA CYS A 120 12.10 -2.37 5.93
C CYS A 120 11.74 -1.18 5.04
N ALA A 121 12.33 -1.13 3.83
CA ALA A 121 11.99 -0.14 2.82
C ALA A 121 10.70 -0.55 2.11
N SER A 122 9.57 -0.48 2.81
CA SER A 122 8.33 -1.09 2.35
C SER A 122 7.09 -0.24 2.54
N PHE A 123 6.09 -0.54 1.71
CA PHE A 123 4.72 -0.03 1.84
C PHE A 123 3.76 -1.23 1.86
N MET A 124 2.62 -1.06 2.51
CA MET A 124 1.53 -2.02 2.37
C MET A 124 0.40 -1.37 1.60
N PHE A 125 0.13 -1.89 0.41
CA PHE A 125 -0.89 -1.40 -0.51
C PHE A 125 -2.19 -2.16 -0.24
N GLY A 126 -3.15 -1.46 0.37
CA GLY A 126 -4.39 -2.10 0.78
C GLY A 126 -4.18 -3.08 1.94
N SER A 127 -5.05 -4.07 2.04
CA SER A 127 -5.04 -5.02 3.16
C SER A 127 -4.03 -6.16 3.01
N TRP A 128 -3.40 -6.31 1.85
CA TRP A 128 -2.66 -7.53 1.54
C TRP A 128 -1.29 -7.33 0.88
N ASN A 129 -1.17 -6.42 -0.06
CA ASN A 129 0.00 -6.36 -0.92
C ASN A 129 1.13 -5.53 -0.30
N THR A 130 2.24 -6.18 -0.01
CA THR A 130 3.46 -5.49 0.41
C THR A 130 4.29 -5.14 -0.81
N ALA A 131 4.81 -3.93 -0.85
CA ALA A 131 5.69 -3.46 -1.91
C ALA A 131 7.01 -2.97 -1.31
N MET A 132 8.09 -3.24 -2.01
CA MET A 132 9.43 -2.81 -1.62
C MET A 132 9.91 -1.68 -2.52
N VAL A 133 10.68 -0.78 -1.95
CA VAL A 133 11.44 0.23 -2.68
C VAL A 133 12.92 0.05 -2.33
N SER A 134 13.81 0.72 -3.05
CA SER A 134 15.23 0.66 -2.74
C SER A 134 15.53 1.42 -1.44
N ASP A 135 16.67 1.14 -0.82
CA ASP A 135 17.09 1.83 0.38
C ASP A 135 17.24 3.35 0.13
N SER A 136 17.74 3.73 -1.04
CA SER A 136 17.88 5.15 -1.39
C SER A 136 16.52 5.82 -1.58
N GLU A 137 15.54 5.13 -2.14
CA GLU A 137 14.18 5.63 -2.25
C GLU A 137 13.52 5.76 -0.88
N ASN A 138 13.77 4.80 0.01
CA ASN A 138 13.26 4.85 1.37
C ASN A 138 13.82 6.05 2.14
N GLU A 139 15.11 6.31 2.01
CA GLU A 139 15.74 7.48 2.60
C GLU A 139 15.17 8.78 2.04
N GLN A 140 15.01 8.84 0.71
CA GLN A 140 14.39 9.96 0.03
C GLN A 140 12.96 10.21 0.54
N PHE A 141 12.19 9.14 0.77
CA PHE A 141 10.84 9.24 1.31
C PHE A 141 10.83 9.97 2.67
N TRP A 142 11.69 9.56 3.59
CA TRP A 142 11.76 10.20 4.90
C TRP A 142 12.17 11.67 4.80
N GLN A 143 13.09 11.98 3.89
CA GLN A 143 13.52 13.36 3.65
C GLN A 143 12.39 14.24 3.12
N MET A 144 11.54 13.71 2.24
CA MET A 144 10.40 14.44 1.69
C MET A 144 9.43 14.92 2.77
N PHE A 145 9.27 14.14 3.83
CA PHE A 145 8.36 14.47 4.93
C PHE A 145 9.07 15.15 6.10
N GLY A 146 10.37 15.32 6.02
CA GLY A 146 11.14 15.94 7.09
C GLY A 146 11.18 15.09 8.37
N VAL A 147 11.01 13.78 8.25
CA VAL A 147 11.06 12.86 9.38
C VAL A 147 12.51 12.50 9.67
N PRO A 148 12.98 12.62 10.93
CA PRO A 148 14.29 12.10 11.30
C PRO A 148 14.32 10.58 11.09
N PHE A 149 15.28 10.10 10.31
CA PHE A 149 15.44 8.69 10.04
C PHE A 149 16.88 8.26 10.32
N ASP A 150 17.04 7.39 11.27
CA ASP A 150 18.34 6.93 11.74
C ASP A 150 18.79 5.61 11.10
N GLY A 151 18.29 5.34 9.91
CA GLY A 151 18.70 4.19 9.13
C GLY A 151 18.12 2.90 9.54
#